data_941fb94992827add862cf95259881832
#
_entry.id   941fb94992827add862cf95259881832
#
_cell.length_a   1.000
_cell.length_b   1.000
_cell.length_c   1.000
_cell.angle_alpha   90.00
_cell.angle_beta   90.00
_cell.angle_gamma   90.00
#
_symmetry.space_group_name_H-M   'P 1'
#
loop_
_entity.id
_entity.type
_entity.pdbx_description
1 polymer ?
#
loop_
_entity_poly.entity_id
_entity_poly.type
_entity_poly.pdbx_seq_one_letter_code
_entity_poly.pdbx_strand_id
1 'polypeptide(L)'
;MKHTKKRKGVTNYAPRCPYCGSTTVYRSATGIYTDNPDDVMLYVCKNYPACDAYIRTQKGTAIPLGQMANGKLRALRTDAHRLFNQLYLKGYMHKQTAYGWLSSVLGVPQEKAHIGQLSELQCELVIRETKKQLAFYDTHKKPMNRRSDYHDTDARANANC
;
A
#
# COMPACT_ATOMS: atom_id res chain seq x y z
N MET A 1 27.17 31.82 25.87
CA MET A 1 27.39 31.18 24.53
C MET A 1 26.19 30.32 24.16
N LYS A 2 25.39 30.72 23.18
CA LYS A 2 24.19 30.01 22.75
C LYS A 2 24.61 28.96 21.74
N HIS A 3 24.50 27.66 22.07
CA HIS A 3 24.71 26.56 21.14
C HIS A 3 23.56 26.53 20.14
N THR A 4 23.78 27.03 18.93
CA THR A 4 22.91 26.84 17.80
C THR A 4 23.00 25.36 17.37
N LYS A 5 21.96 24.55 17.65
CA LYS A 5 21.82 23.21 17.10
C LYS A 5 21.79 23.32 15.56
N LYS A 6 22.84 22.85 14.89
CA LYS A 6 22.84 22.64 13.44
C LYS A 6 21.62 21.78 13.08
N ARG A 7 20.65 22.36 12.35
CA ARG A 7 19.58 21.61 11.71
C ARG A 7 20.24 20.62 10.76
N LYS A 8 20.08 19.31 11.03
CA LYS A 8 20.48 18.25 10.10
C LYS A 8 19.81 18.54 8.76
N GLY A 9 20.59 18.60 7.70
CA GLY A 9 20.12 18.93 6.37
C GLY A 9 18.90 18.09 5.99
N VAL A 10 17.86 18.75 5.55
CA VAL A 10 16.67 18.11 4.96
C VAL A 10 17.17 17.42 3.69
N THR A 11 17.40 16.13 3.75
CA THR A 11 17.58 15.30 2.57
C THR A 11 16.32 15.49 1.72
N ASN A 12 16.51 15.98 0.50
CA ASN A 12 15.40 16.30 -0.39
C ASN A 12 14.80 14.97 -0.88
N TYR A 13 13.82 14.43 -0.15
CA TYR A 13 13.14 13.17 -0.45
C TYR A 13 12.13 13.26 -1.60
N ALA A 14 12.06 14.40 -2.27
CA ALA A 14 11.13 14.59 -3.39
C ALA A 14 11.44 13.57 -4.52
N PRO A 15 10.60 12.56 -4.74
CA PRO A 15 10.83 11.56 -5.78
C PRO A 15 10.63 12.19 -7.16
N ARG A 16 11.30 11.66 -8.17
CA ARG A 16 10.94 11.95 -9.57
C ARG A 16 9.82 10.99 -9.99
N CYS A 17 8.93 11.48 -10.85
CA CYS A 17 7.85 10.67 -11.39
C CYS A 17 8.43 9.53 -12.27
N PRO A 18 8.17 8.25 -11.95
CA PRO A 18 8.68 7.13 -12.73
C PRO A 18 7.99 6.95 -14.08
N TYR A 19 6.88 7.66 -14.33
CA TYR A 19 6.09 7.54 -15.55
C TYR A 19 6.46 8.59 -16.62
N CYS A 20 6.77 9.82 -16.21
CA CYS A 20 7.07 10.91 -17.14
C CYS A 20 8.38 11.63 -16.84
N GLY A 21 9.14 11.20 -15.82
CA GLY A 21 10.43 11.80 -15.44
C GLY A 21 10.35 13.18 -14.79
N SER A 22 9.17 13.80 -14.69
CA SER A 22 9.00 15.13 -14.13
C SER A 22 9.29 15.18 -12.64
N THR A 23 9.57 16.38 -12.13
CA THR A 23 9.64 16.65 -10.70
C THR A 23 8.27 16.47 -10.05
N THR A 24 8.26 16.39 -8.73
CA THR A 24 7.04 16.29 -7.94
C THR A 24 6.81 17.54 -7.10
N VAL A 25 5.55 17.76 -6.73
CA VAL A 25 5.11 18.83 -5.83
C VAL A 25 4.62 18.19 -4.54
N TYR A 26 5.15 18.64 -3.40
CA TYR A 26 4.67 18.26 -2.08
C TYR A 26 3.46 19.12 -1.71
N ARG A 27 2.30 18.51 -1.54
CA ARG A 27 1.04 19.23 -1.28
C ARG A 27 0.03 18.37 -0.52
N SER A 28 -0.99 19.03 0.04
CA SER A 28 -2.14 18.34 0.61
C SER A 28 -2.87 17.49 -0.45
N ALA A 29 -3.43 16.37 -0.02
CA ALA A 29 -4.29 15.52 -0.84
C ALA A 29 -5.65 16.16 -1.18
N THR A 30 -5.97 17.32 -0.59
CA THR A 30 -7.18 18.06 -0.87
C THR A 30 -7.32 18.35 -2.38
N GLY A 31 -8.47 18.02 -2.95
CA GLY A 31 -8.75 18.13 -4.39
C GLY A 31 -8.23 16.93 -5.21
N ILE A 32 -7.48 15.98 -4.60
CA ILE A 32 -7.15 14.68 -5.18
C ILE A 32 -7.97 13.59 -4.50
N TYR A 33 -8.05 13.62 -3.17
CA TYR A 33 -8.96 12.79 -2.39
C TYR A 33 -10.31 13.49 -2.28
N THR A 34 -11.39 12.70 -2.30
CA THR A 34 -12.76 13.20 -2.11
C THR A 34 -12.91 13.86 -0.74
N ASP A 35 -12.25 13.30 0.26
CA ASP A 35 -12.20 13.81 1.63
C ASP A 35 -10.78 13.64 2.19
N ASN A 36 -10.31 14.60 3.00
CA ASN A 36 -8.98 14.59 3.58
C ASN A 36 -8.98 15.07 5.04
N PRO A 37 -9.75 14.42 5.95
CA PRO A 37 -9.87 14.84 7.34
C PRO A 37 -8.56 14.73 8.12
N ASP A 38 -7.65 13.86 7.70
CA ASP A 38 -6.34 13.63 8.33
C ASP A 38 -5.22 14.54 7.81
N ASP A 39 -5.55 15.50 6.95
CA ASP A 39 -4.57 16.37 6.26
C ASP A 39 -3.40 15.58 5.66
N VAL A 40 -3.73 14.56 4.88
CA VAL A 40 -2.75 13.71 4.19
C VAL A 40 -1.95 14.53 3.21
N MET A 41 -0.63 14.40 3.26
CA MET A 41 0.30 15.04 2.34
C MET A 41 0.78 14.07 1.27
N LEU A 42 0.95 14.56 0.06
CA LEU A 42 1.38 13.80 -1.12
C LEU A 42 2.56 14.46 -1.82
N TYR A 43 3.42 13.63 -2.43
CA TYR A 43 4.20 14.05 -3.60
C TYR A 43 3.39 13.73 -4.86
N VAL A 44 3.01 14.74 -5.59
CA VAL A 44 2.19 14.64 -6.81
C VAL A 44 3.06 15.00 -8.01
N CYS A 45 2.94 14.26 -9.10
CA CYS A 45 3.62 14.60 -10.35
C CYS A 45 3.27 16.03 -10.77
N LYS A 46 4.28 16.82 -11.19
CA LYS A 46 4.07 18.19 -11.65
C LYS A 46 3.10 18.27 -12.84
N ASN A 47 3.03 17.21 -13.64
CA ASN A 47 2.15 17.13 -14.80
C ASN A 47 0.74 16.64 -14.47
N TYR A 48 0.37 16.59 -13.18
CA TYR A 48 -1.00 16.27 -12.78
C TYR A 48 -1.99 17.30 -13.33
N PRO A 49 -3.18 16.90 -13.84
CA PRO A 49 -3.77 15.56 -13.87
C PRO A 49 -3.37 14.69 -15.09
N ALA A 50 -2.68 15.22 -16.10
CA ALA A 50 -2.31 14.45 -17.29
C ALA A 50 -1.44 13.22 -16.95
N CYS A 51 -0.52 13.37 -15.98
CA CYS A 51 0.17 12.27 -15.32
C CYS A 51 -0.34 12.21 -13.87
N ASP A 52 -1.19 11.26 -13.57
CA ASP A 52 -1.90 11.15 -12.30
C ASP A 52 -1.10 10.43 -11.19
N ALA A 53 0.23 10.32 -11.37
CA ALA A 53 1.09 9.65 -10.41
C ALA A 53 1.28 10.48 -9.13
N TYR A 54 1.12 9.83 -7.99
CA TYR A 54 1.45 10.40 -6.68
C TYR A 54 1.83 9.33 -5.66
N ILE A 55 2.37 9.76 -4.52
CA ILE A 55 2.67 8.93 -3.35
C ILE A 55 2.36 9.70 -2.07
N ARG A 56 1.74 9.01 -1.12
CA ARG A 56 1.50 9.51 0.22
C ARG A 56 2.80 9.59 1.02
N THR A 57 2.89 10.56 1.92
CA THR A 57 4.00 10.67 2.87
C THR A 57 3.63 10.11 4.24
N GLN A 58 4.63 9.76 5.02
CA GLN A 58 4.46 9.40 6.42
C GLN A 58 3.87 10.60 7.19
N LYS A 59 2.87 10.35 8.04
CA LYS A 59 2.16 11.39 8.78
C LYS A 59 3.13 12.32 9.53
N GLY A 60 2.97 13.63 9.32
CA GLY A 60 3.81 14.67 9.95
C GLY A 60 5.23 14.79 9.38
N THR A 61 5.54 14.11 8.28
CA THR A 61 6.87 14.16 7.63
C THR A 61 6.75 14.35 6.13
N ALA A 62 7.88 14.65 5.48
CA ALA A 62 7.99 14.67 4.01
C ALA A 62 8.59 13.37 3.45
N ILE A 63 8.58 12.28 4.22
CA ILE A 63 9.14 10.98 3.79
C ILE A 63 8.07 10.22 3.02
N PRO A 64 8.31 9.84 1.73
CA PRO A 64 7.35 9.08 0.97
C PRO A 64 7.22 7.65 1.51
N LEU A 65 6.00 7.11 1.51
CA LEU A 65 5.69 5.76 2.00
C LEU A 65 6.02 4.64 1.00
N GLY A 66 6.73 4.94 -0.07
CA GLY A 66 7.10 3.95 -1.07
C GLY A 66 7.33 4.60 -2.43
N GLN A 67 6.97 3.90 -3.51
CA GLN A 67 7.10 4.39 -4.87
C GLN A 67 5.79 5.03 -5.36
N MET A 68 5.91 6.09 -6.16
CA MET A 68 4.77 6.73 -6.82
C MET A 68 4.02 5.72 -7.69
N ALA A 69 2.71 5.84 -7.69
CA ALA A 69 1.81 5.02 -8.49
C ALA A 69 0.86 5.89 -9.31
N ASN A 70 0.63 5.51 -10.58
CA ASN A 70 -0.45 6.06 -11.39
C ASN A 70 -1.79 5.42 -11.01
N GLY A 71 -2.91 5.90 -11.55
CA GLY A 71 -4.26 5.40 -11.24
C GLY A 71 -4.41 3.91 -11.51
N LYS A 72 -3.82 3.40 -12.60
CA LYS A 72 -3.85 1.98 -12.92
C LYS A 72 -3.21 1.13 -11.82
N LEU A 73 -1.99 1.48 -11.41
CA LEU A 73 -1.29 0.72 -10.37
C LEU A 73 -1.98 0.84 -9.00
N ARG A 74 -2.52 2.03 -8.66
CA ARG A 74 -3.31 2.19 -7.43
C ARG A 74 -4.54 1.31 -7.42
N ALA A 75 -5.28 1.23 -8.54
CA ALA A 75 -6.44 0.34 -8.68
C ALA A 75 -6.04 -1.14 -8.50
N LEU A 76 -4.96 -1.58 -9.16
CA LEU A 76 -4.45 -2.94 -9.01
C LEU A 76 -4.05 -3.29 -7.57
N ARG A 77 -3.37 -2.37 -6.87
CA ARG A 77 -3.01 -2.56 -5.45
C ARG A 77 -4.26 -2.67 -4.57
N THR A 78 -5.27 -1.84 -4.82
CA THR A 78 -6.55 -1.90 -4.10
C THR A 78 -7.26 -3.23 -4.34
N ASP A 79 -7.33 -3.70 -5.58
CA ASP A 79 -7.94 -4.99 -5.92
C ASP A 79 -7.17 -6.17 -5.31
N ALA A 80 -5.84 -6.14 -5.37
CA ALA A 80 -5.00 -7.15 -4.75
C ALA A 80 -5.25 -7.21 -3.23
N HIS A 81 -5.29 -6.08 -2.54
CA HIS A 81 -5.61 -6.01 -1.11
C HIS A 81 -6.99 -6.56 -0.81
N ARG A 82 -8.00 -6.11 -1.56
CA ARG A 82 -9.40 -6.52 -1.36
C ARG A 82 -9.57 -8.03 -1.50
N LEU A 83 -8.94 -8.65 -2.48
CA LEU A 83 -8.99 -10.10 -2.68
C LEU A 83 -8.17 -10.85 -1.64
N PHE A 84 -6.92 -10.43 -1.41
CA PHE A 84 -6.03 -11.06 -0.44
C PHE A 84 -6.64 -11.09 0.97
N ASN A 85 -7.23 -9.98 1.41
CA ASN A 85 -7.85 -9.89 2.72
C ASN A 85 -8.97 -10.93 2.93
N GLN A 86 -9.65 -11.36 1.86
CA GLN A 86 -10.69 -12.37 1.97
C GLN A 86 -10.17 -13.72 2.49
N LEU A 87 -8.89 -14.05 2.27
CA LEU A 87 -8.29 -15.31 2.75
C LEU A 87 -8.41 -15.46 4.27
N TYR A 88 -8.23 -14.38 5.02
CA TYR A 88 -8.33 -14.41 6.47
C TYR A 88 -9.65 -13.82 7.00
N LEU A 89 -10.27 -12.87 6.31
CA LEU A 89 -11.57 -12.33 6.70
C LEU A 89 -12.70 -13.37 6.58
N LYS A 90 -12.63 -14.25 5.59
CA LYS A 90 -13.54 -15.40 5.47
C LYS A 90 -13.16 -16.55 6.41
N GLY A 91 -12.05 -16.46 7.15
CA GLY A 91 -11.60 -17.48 8.07
C GLY A 91 -11.00 -18.72 7.41
N TYR A 92 -10.50 -18.61 6.17
CA TYR A 92 -9.85 -19.73 5.48
C TYR A 92 -8.45 -20.01 6.01
N MET A 93 -7.76 -19.00 6.49
CA MET A 93 -6.45 -19.12 7.14
C MET A 93 -6.25 -17.99 8.16
N HIS A 94 -5.28 -18.12 9.06
CA HIS A 94 -4.87 -17.03 9.93
C HIS A 94 -4.15 -15.94 9.12
N LYS A 95 -4.24 -14.68 9.55
CA LYS A 95 -3.62 -13.55 8.87
C LYS A 95 -2.12 -13.75 8.65
N GLN A 96 -1.39 -14.20 9.69
CA GLN A 96 0.05 -14.46 9.57
C GLN A 96 0.35 -15.53 8.51
N THR A 97 -0.46 -16.60 8.43
CA THR A 97 -0.35 -17.64 7.40
C THR A 97 -0.60 -17.05 6.01
N ALA A 98 -1.57 -16.14 5.86
CA ALA A 98 -1.85 -15.47 4.60
C ALA A 98 -0.64 -14.65 4.13
N TYR A 99 0.02 -13.90 5.01
CA TYR A 99 1.24 -13.16 4.66
C TYR A 99 2.44 -14.08 4.34
N GLY A 100 2.57 -15.23 5.02
CA GLY A 100 3.55 -16.27 4.64
C GLY A 100 3.28 -16.83 3.24
N TRP A 101 2.02 -17.09 2.92
CA TRP A 101 1.60 -17.50 1.58
C TRP A 101 1.89 -16.41 0.54
N LEU A 102 1.59 -15.14 0.82
CA LEU A 102 1.90 -14.01 -0.06
C LEU A 102 3.41 -13.91 -0.34
N SER A 103 4.23 -14.06 0.70
CA SER A 103 5.70 -14.13 0.59
C SER A 103 6.15 -15.23 -0.38
N SER A 104 5.57 -16.42 -0.28
CA SER A 104 5.86 -17.54 -1.16
C SER A 104 5.43 -17.28 -2.61
N VAL A 105 4.24 -16.70 -2.82
CA VAL A 105 3.73 -16.33 -4.15
C VAL A 105 4.63 -15.31 -4.84
N LEU A 106 5.13 -14.34 -4.07
CA LEU A 106 6.00 -13.27 -4.59
C LEU A 106 7.47 -13.68 -4.69
N GLY A 107 7.89 -14.77 -4.03
CA GLY A 107 9.28 -15.18 -3.95
C GLY A 107 10.17 -14.18 -3.20
N VAL A 108 9.62 -13.47 -2.21
CA VAL A 108 10.34 -12.48 -1.40
C VAL A 108 10.18 -12.77 0.10
N PRO A 109 11.10 -12.30 0.96
CA PRO A 109 10.93 -12.39 2.41
C PRO A 109 9.64 -11.71 2.87
N GLN A 110 9.03 -12.22 3.95
CA GLN A 110 7.72 -11.76 4.43
C GLN A 110 7.71 -10.26 4.78
N GLU A 111 8.80 -9.72 5.30
CA GLU A 111 8.98 -8.30 5.59
C GLU A 111 8.98 -7.40 4.33
N LYS A 112 9.13 -7.99 3.14
CA LYS A 112 9.05 -7.30 1.84
C LYS A 112 7.74 -7.58 1.08
N ALA A 113 6.90 -8.46 1.61
CA ALA A 113 5.64 -8.84 0.99
C ALA A 113 4.52 -7.84 1.31
N HIS A 114 4.68 -6.57 0.90
CA HIS A 114 3.70 -5.51 1.11
C HIS A 114 2.98 -5.15 -0.20
N ILE A 115 1.68 -5.38 -0.27
CA ILE A 115 0.87 -5.16 -1.49
C ILE A 115 0.97 -3.70 -1.96
N GLY A 116 1.00 -2.72 -1.04
CA GLY A 116 1.16 -1.31 -1.36
C GLY A 116 2.48 -0.92 -2.05
N GLN A 117 3.45 -1.84 -2.16
CA GLN A 117 4.74 -1.61 -2.81
C GLN A 117 4.93 -2.44 -4.10
N LEU A 118 3.94 -3.27 -4.45
CA LEU A 118 4.03 -4.16 -5.60
C LEU A 118 3.95 -3.40 -6.92
N SER A 119 4.66 -3.91 -7.93
CA SER A 119 4.52 -3.51 -9.33
C SER A 119 3.20 -4.03 -9.94
N GLU A 120 2.84 -3.58 -11.14
CA GLU A 120 1.65 -4.04 -11.85
C GLU A 120 1.67 -5.57 -12.03
N LEU A 121 2.76 -6.14 -12.52
CA LEU A 121 2.91 -7.59 -12.72
C LEU A 121 2.76 -8.37 -11.41
N GLN A 122 3.34 -7.87 -10.32
CA GLN A 122 3.20 -8.52 -9.01
C GLN A 122 1.77 -8.44 -8.47
N CYS A 123 1.07 -7.32 -8.66
CA CYS A 123 -0.35 -7.20 -8.31
C CYS A 123 -1.21 -8.19 -9.10
N GLU A 124 -1.00 -8.29 -10.42
CA GLU A 124 -1.71 -9.24 -11.29
C GLU A 124 -1.45 -10.69 -10.86
N LEU A 125 -0.20 -11.02 -10.52
CA LEU A 125 0.16 -12.34 -9.97
C LEU A 125 -0.61 -12.62 -8.66
N VAL A 126 -0.58 -11.70 -7.70
CA VAL A 126 -1.28 -11.85 -6.42
C VAL A 126 -2.78 -12.00 -6.63
N ILE A 127 -3.39 -11.18 -7.48
CA ILE A 127 -4.81 -11.25 -7.81
C ILE A 127 -5.16 -12.64 -8.37
N ARG A 128 -4.39 -13.11 -9.35
CA ARG A 128 -4.60 -14.40 -9.99
C ARG A 128 -4.49 -15.56 -9.01
N GLU A 129 -3.40 -15.61 -8.25
CA GLU A 129 -3.17 -16.71 -7.31
C GLU A 129 -4.13 -16.67 -6.12
N THR A 130 -4.52 -15.47 -5.65
CA THR A 130 -5.53 -15.32 -4.61
C THR A 130 -6.90 -15.83 -5.07
N LYS A 131 -7.31 -15.52 -6.31
CA LYS A 131 -8.57 -16.05 -6.86
C LYS A 131 -8.58 -17.58 -6.91
N LYS A 132 -7.47 -18.21 -7.33
CA LYS A 132 -7.34 -19.68 -7.31
C LYS A 132 -7.46 -20.23 -5.89
N GLN A 133 -6.78 -19.59 -4.94
CA GLN A 133 -6.80 -20.03 -3.54
C GLN A 133 -8.18 -19.88 -2.91
N LEU A 134 -8.89 -18.79 -3.18
CA LEU A 134 -10.27 -18.59 -2.72
C LEU A 134 -11.21 -19.64 -3.33
N ALA A 135 -11.14 -19.88 -4.63
CA ALA A 135 -11.94 -20.90 -5.30
C ALA A 135 -11.70 -22.31 -4.71
N PHE A 136 -10.45 -22.63 -4.41
CA PHE A 136 -10.12 -23.89 -3.74
C PHE A 136 -10.78 -24.00 -2.35
N TYR A 137 -10.70 -22.96 -1.53
CA TYR A 137 -11.31 -22.96 -0.20
C TYR A 137 -12.83 -22.94 -0.24
N ASP A 138 -13.43 -22.17 -1.16
CA ASP A 138 -14.89 -22.12 -1.30
C ASP A 138 -15.47 -23.52 -1.64
N THR A 139 -14.69 -24.40 -2.30
CA THR A 139 -15.12 -25.74 -2.68
C THR A 139 -14.72 -26.84 -1.67
N HIS A 140 -13.61 -26.68 -0.94
CA HIS A 140 -13.01 -27.78 -0.17
C HIS A 140 -12.90 -27.54 1.33
N LYS A 141 -13.05 -26.33 1.83
CA LYS A 141 -12.89 -26.01 3.25
C LYS A 141 -14.10 -25.24 3.81
N LYS A 142 -14.59 -25.69 4.99
CA LYS A 142 -15.46 -24.85 5.81
C LYS A 142 -14.61 -23.75 6.46
N PRO A 143 -15.11 -22.50 6.57
CA PRO A 143 -14.42 -21.42 7.27
C PRO A 143 -14.11 -21.80 8.73
N MET A 144 -12.95 -21.38 9.22
CA MET A 144 -12.60 -21.55 10.64
C MET A 144 -13.55 -20.72 11.51
N ASN A 145 -13.96 -21.27 12.65
CA ASN A 145 -14.90 -20.61 13.56
C ASN A 145 -14.23 -19.38 14.21
N ARG A 146 -14.82 -18.17 14.05
CA ARG A 146 -14.25 -16.87 14.43
C ARG A 146 -14.26 -16.58 15.94
N ARG A 147 -14.12 -17.56 16.81
CA ARG A 147 -14.03 -17.31 18.25
C ARG A 147 -12.60 -17.54 18.72
N SER A 148 -11.77 -16.51 18.73
CA SER A 148 -10.80 -16.18 19.78
C SER A 148 -9.63 -15.24 19.46
N ASP A 149 -9.25 -14.95 18.19
CA ASP A 149 -7.95 -14.30 17.96
C ASP A 149 -7.97 -12.99 17.14
N TYR A 150 -9.05 -12.19 17.27
CA TYR A 150 -9.08 -10.85 16.64
C TYR A 150 -8.64 -9.78 17.65
N HIS A 151 -7.33 -9.58 17.80
CA HIS A 151 -6.79 -8.33 18.28
C HIS A 151 -6.64 -7.39 17.09
N ASP A 152 -7.55 -6.43 17.04
CA ASP A 152 -7.62 -5.38 16.04
C ASP A 152 -6.44 -4.40 16.19
N THR A 153 -5.36 -4.64 15.45
CA THR A 153 -4.24 -3.69 15.30
C THR A 153 -4.19 -3.08 13.91
N ASP A 154 -5.16 -3.34 13.03
CA ASP A 154 -5.04 -3.07 11.59
C ASP A 154 -5.98 -2.04 10.98
N ALA A 155 -6.65 -1.20 11.76
CA ALA A 155 -7.34 -0.02 11.21
C ALA A 155 -6.37 0.95 10.48
N ARG A 156 -5.05 0.75 10.64
CA ARG A 156 -4.00 1.59 10.01
C ARG A 156 -3.47 1.07 8.68
N ALA A 157 -3.67 -0.20 8.33
CA ALA A 157 -3.10 -0.77 7.09
C ALA A 157 -3.92 -0.45 5.84
N ASN A 158 -5.24 -0.23 5.97
CA ASN A 158 -6.10 0.11 4.82
C ASN A 158 -6.01 1.57 4.36
N ALA A 159 -5.31 2.43 5.09
CA ALA A 159 -5.13 3.83 4.72
C ALA A 159 -3.90 4.09 3.83
N ASN A 160 -3.14 3.06 3.45
CA ASN A 160 -1.86 3.19 2.74
C ASN A 160 -1.86 2.69 1.29
N CYS A 161 -3.04 2.51 0.67
CA CYS A 161 -3.15 2.27 -0.77
C CYS A 161 -3.60 3.51 -1.52
#